data_22d017d595ca91237cdac403bc8556cd
#
_entry.id   22d017d595ca91237cdac403bc8556cd
#
_cell.length_a   1.000
_cell.length_b   1.000
_cell.length_c   1.000
_cell.angle_alpha   90.00
_cell.angle_beta   90.00
_cell.angle_gamma   90.00
#
_symmetry.space_group_name_H-M   'P 1'
#
loop_
_entity.id
_entity.type
_entity.pdbx_description
1 polymer ?
#
loop_
_entity_poly.entity_id
_entity_poly.type
_entity_poly.pdbx_seq_one_letter_code
_entity_poly.pdbx_strand_id
1 'polypeptide(L)'
;MKTTLKYILLFAVIFISKSTFAQNIHFVKSGVIEFEKRSNMYALIKKKINKDNESYMSPAFDQYKKNNPQFKVAKSTLSFNKDKSLYKWPTVEETVNPNWAARDPLVDLKNTVATDFNANTSISQKAVYEDTYIVKDSLRKINWKITDETREIAGYECRRANAIIMDSIYVVAYYSNQIAVSGGPESFTGLPGMILGLALPHQNISWFATKVTEVTVPEKDLTPPTKGKPIDNKGLTDKITSALKNYGPEALSALKAFSL
;
A
#
# COMPACT_ATOMS: atom_id res chain seq x y z
N MET A 1 -15.93 -23.07 -61.57
CA MET A 1 -14.57 -23.15 -61.00
C MET A 1 -13.87 -21.80 -60.75
N LYS A 2 -13.86 -20.87 -61.70
CA LYS A 2 -13.18 -19.56 -61.48
C LYS A 2 -13.89 -18.63 -60.48
N THR A 3 -15.20 -18.73 -60.33
CA THR A 3 -15.99 -17.92 -59.38
C THR A 3 -15.87 -18.43 -57.94
N THR A 4 -15.89 -19.74 -57.72
CA THR A 4 -15.71 -20.34 -56.37
C THR A 4 -14.31 -20.07 -55.78
N LEU A 5 -13.27 -20.08 -56.63
CA LEU A 5 -11.91 -19.75 -56.23
C LEU A 5 -11.77 -18.31 -55.74
N LYS A 6 -12.48 -17.35 -56.38
CA LYS A 6 -12.50 -15.93 -55.95
C LYS A 6 -13.13 -15.74 -54.56
N TYR A 7 -14.21 -16.45 -54.25
CA TYR A 7 -14.84 -16.34 -52.91
C TYR A 7 -13.99 -16.99 -51.83
N ILE A 8 -13.28 -18.09 -52.12
CA ILE A 8 -12.34 -18.70 -51.17
C ILE A 8 -11.18 -17.78 -50.87
N LEU A 9 -10.62 -17.08 -51.91
CA LEU A 9 -9.55 -16.12 -51.75
C LEU A 9 -10.01 -14.87 -50.92
N LEU A 10 -11.24 -14.40 -51.19
CA LEU A 10 -11.82 -13.27 -50.41
C LEU A 10 -12.06 -13.63 -48.93
N PHE A 11 -12.52 -14.88 -48.67
CA PHE A 11 -12.71 -15.38 -47.31
C PHE A 11 -11.38 -15.55 -46.57
N ALA A 12 -10.32 -16.02 -47.24
CA ALA A 12 -8.99 -16.16 -46.68
C ALA A 12 -8.38 -14.79 -46.29
N VAL A 13 -8.59 -13.74 -47.09
CA VAL A 13 -8.11 -12.37 -46.80
C VAL A 13 -8.81 -11.76 -45.59
N ILE A 14 -10.12 -12.05 -45.37
CA ILE A 14 -10.88 -11.59 -44.22
C ILE A 14 -10.42 -12.27 -42.92
N PHE A 15 -9.95 -13.55 -43.00
CA PHE A 15 -9.45 -14.31 -41.84
C PHE A 15 -8.05 -13.87 -41.41
N ILE A 16 -7.22 -13.38 -42.34
CA ILE A 16 -5.84 -12.91 -42.05
C ILE A 16 -5.86 -11.52 -41.35
N SER A 17 -6.90 -10.70 -41.56
CA SER A 17 -6.97 -9.35 -40.98
C SER A 17 -7.28 -9.29 -39.46
N LYS A 18 -7.58 -10.44 -38.80
CA LYS A 18 -7.83 -10.50 -37.37
C LYS A 18 -6.62 -10.84 -36.49
N SER A 19 -5.43 -11.03 -37.09
CA SER A 19 -4.27 -11.59 -36.37
C SER A 19 -3.22 -10.54 -35.94
N THR A 20 -3.46 -9.24 -36.06
CA THR A 20 -2.40 -8.22 -35.86
C THR A 20 -2.60 -7.30 -34.65
N PHE A 21 -3.38 -7.69 -33.66
CA PHE A 21 -3.28 -7.07 -32.33
C PHE A 21 -2.47 -7.98 -31.40
N ALA A 22 -1.24 -8.30 -31.78
CA ALA A 22 -0.21 -8.64 -30.82
C ALA A 22 0.13 -7.33 -30.09
N GLN A 23 -0.58 -7.07 -28.99
CA GLN A 23 -0.22 -6.01 -28.07
C GLN A 23 1.20 -6.33 -27.60
N ASN A 24 2.17 -5.52 -28.01
CA ASN A 24 3.49 -5.51 -27.38
C ASN A 24 3.26 -5.11 -25.91
N ILE A 25 3.02 -6.09 -25.05
CA ILE A 25 2.89 -5.86 -23.63
C ILE A 25 4.26 -5.40 -23.14
N HIS A 26 4.38 -4.10 -22.92
CA HIS A 26 5.59 -3.51 -22.36
C HIS A 26 5.59 -3.80 -20.85
N PHE A 27 6.64 -4.48 -20.38
CA PHE A 27 6.81 -4.78 -18.96
C PHE A 27 7.77 -3.79 -18.33
N VAL A 28 7.26 -2.99 -17.39
CA VAL A 28 8.07 -2.07 -16.59
C VAL A 28 8.89 -2.86 -15.56
N LYS A 29 10.22 -2.70 -15.59
CA LYS A 29 11.16 -3.42 -14.72
C LYS A 29 11.83 -2.53 -13.68
N SER A 30 11.73 -1.21 -13.82
CA SER A 30 12.33 -0.23 -12.92
C SER A 30 11.57 1.08 -13.01
N GLY A 31 11.41 1.77 -11.91
CA GLY A 31 10.67 3.02 -11.90
C GLY A 31 10.40 3.59 -10.52
N VAL A 32 9.63 4.67 -10.53
CA VAL A 32 9.13 5.35 -9.32
C VAL A 32 7.61 5.45 -9.41
N ILE A 33 6.94 5.06 -8.34
CA ILE A 33 5.49 5.16 -8.18
C ILE A 33 5.19 6.18 -7.09
N GLU A 34 4.34 7.14 -7.42
CA GLU A 34 3.79 8.10 -6.46
C GLU A 34 2.46 7.56 -5.92
N PHE A 35 2.33 7.49 -4.61
CA PHE A 35 1.11 7.06 -3.94
C PHE A 35 0.48 8.19 -3.14
N GLU A 36 -0.85 8.18 -3.06
CA GLU A 36 -1.62 8.90 -2.06
C GLU A 36 -2.18 7.92 -1.02
N LYS A 37 -1.80 8.12 0.25
CA LYS A 37 -2.49 7.51 1.40
C LYS A 37 -3.66 8.40 1.78
N ARG A 38 -4.86 7.83 1.81
CA ARG A 38 -6.09 8.52 2.20
C ARG A 38 -6.66 7.89 3.47
N SER A 39 -6.79 8.70 4.52
CA SER A 39 -7.38 8.28 5.80
C SER A 39 -8.72 8.98 5.99
N ASN A 40 -9.81 8.21 6.15
CA ASN A 40 -11.14 8.77 6.41
C ASN A 40 -11.25 9.20 7.87
N MET A 41 -10.88 10.43 8.14
CA MET A 41 -10.83 11.00 9.50
C MET A 41 -12.20 11.00 10.17
N TYR A 42 -13.28 11.25 9.41
CA TYR A 42 -14.63 11.24 9.99
C TYR A 42 -15.01 9.86 10.51
N ALA A 43 -14.72 8.82 9.75
CA ALA A 43 -14.98 7.45 10.18
C ALA A 43 -14.08 7.01 11.35
N LEU A 44 -12.80 7.41 11.33
CA LEU A 44 -11.85 7.10 12.39
C LEU A 44 -12.22 7.77 13.72
N ILE A 45 -12.57 9.06 13.68
CA ILE A 45 -13.00 9.79 14.88
C ILE A 45 -14.31 9.22 15.42
N LYS A 46 -15.30 8.99 14.52
CA LYS A 46 -16.60 8.43 14.92
C LYS A 46 -16.48 7.09 15.62
N LYS A 47 -15.52 6.23 15.23
CA LYS A 47 -15.27 4.94 15.89
C LYS A 47 -14.75 5.07 17.33
N LYS A 48 -14.15 6.20 17.67
CA LYS A 48 -13.63 6.45 19.04
C LYS A 48 -14.70 6.99 19.97
N ILE A 49 -15.86 7.40 19.45
CA ILE A 49 -16.98 7.90 20.24
C ILE A 49 -17.77 6.71 20.80
N ASN A 50 -17.92 6.68 22.11
CA ASN A 50 -18.69 5.67 22.86
C ASN A 50 -19.51 6.33 23.97
N LYS A 51 -20.29 5.56 24.71
CA LYS A 51 -21.18 6.07 25.76
C LYS A 51 -20.46 6.85 26.86
N ASP A 52 -19.22 6.51 27.14
CA ASP A 52 -18.46 7.11 28.25
C ASP A 52 -17.87 8.49 27.85
N ASN A 53 -17.67 8.74 26.56
CA ASN A 53 -17.01 9.94 26.06
C ASN A 53 -17.87 10.79 25.12
N GLU A 54 -19.10 10.35 24.79
CA GLU A 54 -19.97 11.00 23.81
C GLU A 54 -20.24 12.48 24.14
N SER A 55 -20.39 12.80 25.44
CA SER A 55 -20.73 14.14 25.90
C SER A 55 -19.73 15.22 25.47
N TYR A 56 -18.42 14.87 25.39
CA TYR A 56 -17.37 15.79 24.98
C TYR A 56 -16.80 15.46 23.58
N MET A 57 -16.82 14.21 23.17
CA MET A 57 -16.29 13.80 21.87
C MET A 57 -17.20 14.19 20.70
N SER A 58 -18.54 14.13 20.86
CA SER A 58 -19.47 14.50 19.78
C SER A 58 -19.36 15.97 19.41
N PRO A 59 -19.37 16.93 20.33
CA PRO A 59 -19.11 18.34 20.01
C PRO A 59 -17.74 18.59 19.38
N ALA A 60 -16.70 17.91 19.87
CA ALA A 60 -15.36 17.99 19.30
C ALA A 60 -15.31 17.45 17.84
N PHE A 61 -16.04 16.37 17.55
CA PHE A 61 -16.15 15.84 16.21
C PHE A 61 -16.92 16.78 15.28
N ASP A 62 -18.00 17.41 15.76
CA ASP A 62 -18.75 18.40 14.97
C ASP A 62 -17.86 19.62 14.64
N GLN A 63 -17.05 20.07 15.59
CA GLN A 63 -16.07 21.12 15.36
C GLN A 63 -14.97 20.68 14.38
N TYR A 64 -14.53 19.42 14.47
CA TYR A 64 -13.58 18.86 13.49
C TYR A 64 -14.12 18.91 12.07
N LYS A 65 -15.38 18.47 11.85
CA LYS A 65 -16.03 18.48 10.53
C LYS A 65 -16.17 19.87 9.92
N LYS A 66 -16.33 20.90 10.74
CA LYS A 66 -16.42 22.28 10.26
C LYS A 66 -15.10 22.81 9.74
N ASN A 67 -13.98 22.36 10.31
CA ASN A 67 -12.67 22.96 10.08
C ASN A 67 -11.70 22.07 9.29
N ASN A 68 -12.07 20.81 9.04
CA ASN A 68 -11.14 19.86 8.42
C ASN A 68 -11.87 19.02 7.36
N PRO A 69 -11.17 18.61 6.30
CA PRO A 69 -11.74 17.72 5.29
C PRO A 69 -11.98 16.30 5.86
N GLN A 70 -12.88 15.57 5.22
CA GLN A 70 -13.19 14.18 5.58
C GLN A 70 -11.97 13.27 5.44
N PHE A 71 -11.16 13.50 4.40
CA PHE A 71 -9.97 12.68 4.14
C PHE A 71 -8.69 13.48 4.41
N LYS A 72 -7.82 12.93 5.27
CA LYS A 72 -6.42 13.34 5.32
C LYS A 72 -5.69 12.61 4.19
N VAL A 73 -5.00 13.37 3.36
CA VAL A 73 -4.20 12.87 2.24
C VAL A 73 -2.73 13.06 2.57
N ALA A 74 -1.94 12.02 2.36
CA ALA A 74 -0.49 12.08 2.52
C ALA A 74 0.18 11.35 1.34
N LYS A 75 1.28 11.91 0.83
CA LYS A 75 1.99 11.39 -0.34
C LYS A 75 3.16 10.52 0.08
N SER A 76 3.43 9.49 -0.69
CA SER A 76 4.59 8.61 -0.52
C SER A 76 5.11 8.16 -1.88
N THR A 77 6.33 7.61 -1.91
CA THR A 77 6.96 7.12 -3.14
C THR A 77 7.47 5.70 -2.94
N LEU A 78 7.37 4.90 -4.00
CA LEU A 78 7.99 3.58 -4.11
C LEU A 78 8.96 3.62 -5.30
N SER A 79 10.24 3.60 -5.03
CA SER A 79 11.27 3.38 -6.05
C SER A 79 11.56 1.88 -6.14
N PHE A 80 11.72 1.35 -7.35
CA PHE A 80 11.95 -0.07 -7.53
C PHE A 80 12.83 -0.37 -8.75
N ASN A 81 13.52 -1.47 -8.70
CA ASN A 81 14.11 -2.17 -9.83
C ASN A 81 13.66 -3.63 -9.82
N LYS A 82 14.21 -4.44 -10.68
CA LYS A 82 13.87 -5.88 -10.80
C LYS A 82 13.96 -6.64 -9.46
N ASP A 83 14.92 -6.31 -8.61
CA ASP A 83 15.34 -7.12 -7.45
C ASP A 83 14.97 -6.47 -6.11
N LYS A 84 14.80 -5.14 -6.07
CA LYS A 84 14.61 -4.37 -4.84
C LYS A 84 13.57 -3.28 -4.97
N SER A 85 13.00 -2.88 -3.84
CA SER A 85 12.18 -1.67 -3.75
C SER A 85 12.46 -0.90 -2.47
N LEU A 86 12.20 0.42 -2.52
CA LEU A 86 12.25 1.31 -1.38
C LEU A 86 10.99 2.17 -1.35
N TYR A 87 10.13 1.90 -0.38
CA TYR A 87 8.98 2.73 -0.05
C TYR A 87 9.36 3.76 1.00
N LYS A 88 9.02 5.03 0.78
CA LYS A 88 9.34 6.11 1.72
C LYS A 88 8.35 7.28 1.62
N TRP A 89 8.28 8.03 2.70
CA TRP A 89 7.58 9.30 2.77
C TRP A 89 8.48 10.46 2.35
N PRO A 90 7.94 11.53 1.78
CA PRO A 90 8.72 12.73 1.49
C PRO A 90 9.24 13.35 2.80
N THR A 91 10.43 13.91 2.74
CA THR A 91 11.09 14.57 3.85
C THR A 91 10.48 15.95 4.21
N VAL A 92 9.50 16.41 3.43
CA VAL A 92 8.84 17.70 3.67
C VAL A 92 7.99 17.56 4.91
N GLU A 93 8.30 18.36 5.93
CA GLU A 93 7.44 18.57 7.09
C GLU A 93 6.11 19.14 6.58
N GLU A 94 5.07 18.29 6.55
CA GLU A 94 3.72 18.82 6.47
C GLU A 94 3.54 19.70 7.72
N THR A 95 3.11 20.94 7.53
CA THR A 95 2.66 21.79 8.64
C THR A 95 1.44 21.11 9.27
N VAL A 96 1.72 20.22 10.19
CA VAL A 96 0.69 19.46 10.91
C VAL A 96 0.02 20.43 11.84
N ASN A 97 -1.19 20.82 11.49
CA ASN A 97 -2.09 21.37 12.49
C ASN A 97 -2.22 20.30 13.59
N PRO A 98 -1.77 20.53 14.85
CA PRO A 98 -1.65 19.51 15.88
C PRO A 98 -3.02 19.10 16.41
N ASN A 99 -3.86 18.61 15.52
CA ASN A 99 -5.20 18.14 15.87
C ASN A 99 -5.06 16.78 16.58
N TRP A 100 -5.64 16.65 17.74
CA TRP A 100 -5.66 15.41 18.54
C TRP A 100 -6.06 14.17 17.71
N ALA A 101 -6.92 14.34 16.71
CA ALA A 101 -7.36 13.27 15.80
C ALA A 101 -6.25 12.79 14.85
N ALA A 102 -5.24 13.61 14.55
CA ALA A 102 -4.12 13.25 13.70
C ALA A 102 -3.08 12.37 14.41
N ARG A 103 -3.17 12.20 15.73
CA ARG A 103 -2.26 11.36 16.51
C ARG A 103 -2.60 9.86 16.48
N ASP A 104 -3.49 9.44 15.59
CA ASP A 104 -3.77 8.01 15.39
C ASP A 104 -2.57 7.35 14.68
N PRO A 105 -1.94 6.31 15.26
CA PRO A 105 -0.79 5.65 14.64
C PRO A 105 -1.09 5.18 13.21
N LEU A 106 -2.30 4.70 12.91
CA LEU A 106 -2.68 4.30 11.54
C LEU A 106 -2.64 5.44 10.54
N VAL A 107 -2.91 6.66 10.98
CA VAL A 107 -2.91 7.86 10.13
C VAL A 107 -1.51 8.40 9.93
N ASP A 108 -0.71 8.45 11.01
CA ASP A 108 0.53 9.22 11.07
C ASP A 108 1.80 8.36 10.91
N LEU A 109 1.67 7.04 10.79
CA LEU A 109 2.81 6.17 10.53
C LEU A 109 3.49 6.54 9.20
N LYS A 110 4.77 6.86 9.30
CA LYS A 110 5.67 7.20 8.19
C LYS A 110 6.81 6.17 8.14
N ASN A 111 6.48 4.95 7.70
CA ASN A 111 7.48 3.90 7.57
C ASN A 111 8.36 4.10 6.34
N THR A 112 9.66 3.80 6.46
CA THR A 112 10.52 3.58 5.30
C THR A 112 10.77 2.07 5.20
N VAL A 113 10.42 1.47 4.07
CA VAL A 113 10.50 0.02 3.88
C VAL A 113 11.35 -0.30 2.66
N ALA A 114 12.48 -0.95 2.89
CA ALA A 114 13.32 -1.51 1.85
C ALA A 114 13.05 -3.02 1.73
N THR A 115 12.80 -3.48 0.52
CA THR A 115 12.53 -4.88 0.20
C THR A 115 13.59 -5.40 -0.75
N ASP A 116 14.16 -6.57 -0.44
CA ASP A 116 14.99 -7.36 -1.34
C ASP A 116 14.23 -8.64 -1.69
N PHE A 117 13.76 -8.72 -2.94
CA PHE A 117 12.95 -9.85 -3.41
C PHE A 117 13.76 -11.12 -3.60
N ASN A 118 15.06 -10.98 -3.95
CA ASN A 118 15.97 -12.14 -4.13
C ASN A 118 16.36 -12.74 -2.78
N ALA A 119 16.70 -11.89 -1.82
CA ALA A 119 17.05 -12.33 -0.46
C ALA A 119 15.82 -12.70 0.37
N ASN A 120 14.59 -12.43 -0.11
CA ASN A 120 13.33 -12.59 0.61
C ASN A 120 13.34 -11.88 1.98
N THR A 121 13.88 -10.65 2.02
CA THR A 121 14.02 -9.87 3.25
C THR A 121 13.43 -8.48 3.13
N SER A 122 12.98 -7.94 4.27
CA SER A 122 12.52 -6.57 4.43
C SER A 122 13.25 -5.90 5.57
N ILE A 123 13.63 -4.64 5.37
CA ILE A 123 14.18 -3.78 6.41
C ILE A 123 13.31 -2.53 6.48
N SER A 124 12.61 -2.38 7.60
CA SER A 124 11.70 -1.26 7.83
C SER A 124 12.19 -0.35 8.94
N GLN A 125 12.18 0.94 8.70
CA GLN A 125 12.32 1.94 9.76
C GLN A 125 10.93 2.35 10.23
N LYS A 126 10.67 2.16 11.50
CA LYS A 126 9.38 2.45 12.13
C LYS A 126 9.58 3.36 13.35
N ALA A 127 8.85 4.47 13.38
CA ALA A 127 8.73 5.29 14.57
C ALA A 127 7.60 4.72 15.44
N VAL A 128 7.91 4.36 16.68
CA VAL A 128 6.97 3.83 17.66
C VAL A 128 7.08 4.69 18.92
N TYR A 129 6.15 5.62 19.10
CA TYR A 129 6.19 6.65 20.14
C TYR A 129 7.48 7.47 20.06
N GLU A 130 8.32 7.45 21.10
CA GLU A 130 9.57 8.20 21.17
C GLU A 130 10.77 7.45 20.55
N ASP A 131 10.59 6.17 20.24
CA ASP A 131 11.65 5.31 19.74
C ASP A 131 11.54 5.10 18.22
N THR A 132 12.70 4.99 17.57
CA THR A 132 12.80 4.54 16.19
C THR A 132 13.44 3.16 16.15
N TYR A 133 12.81 2.24 15.42
CA TYR A 133 13.29 0.86 15.26
C TYR A 133 13.68 0.57 13.81
N ILE A 134 14.74 -0.25 13.64
CA ILE A 134 15.05 -0.93 12.39
C ILE A 134 14.58 -2.36 12.54
N VAL A 135 13.49 -2.67 11.88
CA VAL A 135 12.90 -4.02 11.89
C VAL A 135 13.41 -4.76 10.67
N LYS A 136 14.19 -5.82 10.91
CA LYS A 136 14.72 -6.70 9.85
C LYS A 136 14.09 -8.06 9.98
N ASP A 137 13.42 -8.51 8.91
CA ASP A 137 12.74 -9.81 8.88
C ASP A 137 12.62 -10.37 7.46
N SER A 138 12.12 -11.58 7.33
CA SER A 138 11.67 -12.14 6.06
C SER A 138 10.44 -11.39 5.53
N LEU A 139 10.18 -11.48 4.23
CA LEU A 139 8.96 -10.92 3.63
C LEU A 139 7.72 -11.56 4.27
N ARG A 140 6.73 -10.72 4.53
CA ARG A 140 5.45 -11.18 5.05
C ARG A 140 4.77 -12.11 4.04
N LYS A 141 4.46 -13.33 4.46
CA LYS A 141 3.66 -14.25 3.66
C LYS A 141 2.18 -13.86 3.78
N ILE A 142 1.60 -13.42 2.67
CA ILE A 142 0.18 -13.02 2.61
C ILE A 142 -0.54 -14.02 1.69
N ASN A 143 -1.58 -14.64 2.19
CA ASN A 143 -2.40 -15.59 1.43
C ASN A 143 -3.44 -14.81 0.62
N TRP A 144 -3.05 -14.39 -0.60
CA TRP A 144 -3.89 -13.64 -1.50
C TRP A 144 -4.91 -14.53 -2.21
N LYS A 145 -6.17 -14.11 -2.21
CA LYS A 145 -7.23 -14.64 -3.05
C LYS A 145 -7.45 -13.67 -4.21
N ILE A 146 -6.94 -14.01 -5.38
CA ILE A 146 -7.11 -13.21 -6.61
C ILE A 146 -8.53 -13.41 -7.13
N THR A 147 -9.15 -12.32 -7.64
CA THR A 147 -10.49 -12.32 -8.24
C THR A 147 -10.42 -11.88 -9.70
N ASP A 148 -11.54 -11.96 -10.42
CA ASP A 148 -11.63 -11.50 -11.80
C ASP A 148 -12.00 -10.02 -11.94
N GLU A 149 -12.20 -9.31 -10.82
CA GLU A 149 -12.46 -7.88 -10.82
C GLU A 149 -11.21 -7.11 -11.26
N THR A 150 -11.37 -6.24 -12.24
CA THR A 150 -10.31 -5.38 -12.74
C THR A 150 -10.64 -3.91 -12.53
N ARG A 151 -9.60 -3.08 -12.46
CA ARG A 151 -9.71 -1.63 -12.33
C ARG A 151 -8.47 -0.97 -12.94
N GLU A 152 -8.66 0.16 -13.60
CA GLU A 152 -7.54 0.98 -14.05
C GLU A 152 -7.03 1.88 -12.90
N ILE A 153 -5.71 1.88 -12.66
CA ILE A 153 -5.02 2.71 -11.68
C ILE A 153 -3.74 3.24 -12.29
N ALA A 154 -3.58 4.56 -12.31
CA ALA A 154 -2.41 5.25 -12.88
C ALA A 154 -2.06 4.81 -14.32
N GLY A 155 -3.08 4.47 -15.13
CA GLY A 155 -2.93 4.03 -16.52
C GLY A 155 -2.61 2.55 -16.69
N TYR A 156 -2.67 1.74 -15.61
CA TYR A 156 -2.43 0.29 -15.65
C TYR A 156 -3.71 -0.47 -15.33
N GLU A 157 -3.98 -1.52 -16.09
CA GLU A 157 -5.02 -2.48 -15.73
C GLU A 157 -4.55 -3.29 -14.52
N CYS A 158 -5.35 -3.29 -13.46
CA CYS A 158 -5.06 -3.94 -12.19
C CYS A 158 -6.13 -4.96 -11.85
N ARG A 159 -5.72 -6.19 -11.46
CA ARG A 159 -6.61 -7.20 -10.91
C ARG A 159 -6.72 -7.07 -9.41
N ARG A 160 -7.92 -7.35 -8.90
CA ARG A 160 -8.18 -7.36 -7.47
C ARG A 160 -7.70 -8.65 -6.81
N ALA A 161 -7.14 -8.50 -5.62
CA ALA A 161 -6.85 -9.59 -4.70
C ALA A 161 -7.28 -9.20 -3.28
N ASN A 162 -7.71 -10.19 -2.50
CA ASN A 162 -8.13 -9.98 -1.12
C ASN A 162 -7.29 -10.88 -0.20
N ALA A 163 -7.06 -10.42 1.02
CA ALA A 163 -6.41 -11.21 2.06
C ALA A 163 -6.93 -10.83 3.45
N ILE A 164 -6.66 -11.69 4.42
CA ILE A 164 -6.75 -11.35 5.84
C ILE A 164 -5.35 -11.48 6.42
N ILE A 165 -4.87 -10.43 7.07
CA ILE A 165 -3.59 -10.42 7.77
C ILE A 165 -3.83 -10.21 9.28
N MET A 166 -2.90 -10.69 10.10
CA MET A 166 -3.00 -10.60 11.58
C MET A 166 -4.39 -11.01 12.09
N ASP A 167 -4.95 -12.09 11.51
CA ASP A 167 -6.24 -12.75 11.83
C ASP A 167 -7.49 -11.87 11.77
N SER A 168 -7.35 -10.58 11.48
CA SER A 168 -8.48 -9.64 11.61
C SER A 168 -8.45 -8.43 10.68
N ILE A 169 -7.38 -8.18 9.95
CA ILE A 169 -7.29 -7.04 9.03
C ILE A 169 -7.61 -7.53 7.62
N TYR A 170 -8.78 -7.14 7.14
CA TYR A 170 -9.16 -7.39 5.76
C TYR A 170 -8.44 -6.41 4.83
N VAL A 171 -7.78 -6.96 3.83
CA VAL A 171 -6.98 -6.22 2.86
C VAL A 171 -7.55 -6.44 1.46
N VAL A 172 -7.71 -5.35 0.72
CA VAL A 172 -8.02 -5.36 -0.71
C VAL A 172 -6.83 -4.74 -1.45
N ALA A 173 -6.25 -5.49 -2.37
CA ALA A 173 -5.17 -5.02 -3.23
C ALA A 173 -5.61 -5.03 -4.69
N TYR A 174 -5.08 -4.10 -5.46
CA TYR A 174 -5.15 -4.05 -6.92
C TYR A 174 -3.74 -4.05 -7.46
N TYR A 175 -3.37 -5.06 -8.24
CA TYR A 175 -2.01 -5.22 -8.76
C TYR A 175 -2.01 -5.32 -10.27
N SER A 176 -0.94 -4.83 -10.90
CA SER A 176 -0.71 -4.95 -12.33
C SER A 176 0.47 -5.87 -12.63
N ASN A 177 0.26 -6.86 -13.49
CA ASN A 177 1.32 -7.72 -14.00
C ASN A 177 2.19 -7.05 -15.07
N GLN A 178 1.78 -5.90 -15.60
CA GLN A 178 2.59 -5.07 -16.50
C GLN A 178 3.83 -4.49 -15.82
N ILE A 179 3.83 -4.43 -14.47
CA ILE A 179 5.01 -4.12 -13.66
C ILE A 179 5.44 -5.42 -12.98
N ALA A 180 6.39 -6.13 -13.58
CA ALA A 180 6.78 -7.50 -13.22
C ALA A 180 7.64 -7.59 -11.94
N VAL A 181 7.31 -6.81 -10.92
CA VAL A 181 7.94 -6.78 -9.60
C VAL A 181 6.87 -6.95 -8.54
N SER A 182 7.03 -7.96 -7.68
CA SER A 182 6.05 -8.32 -6.64
C SER A 182 6.14 -7.39 -5.42
N GLY A 183 5.99 -6.08 -5.64
CA GLY A 183 6.09 -5.03 -4.63
C GLY A 183 4.78 -4.31 -4.37
N GLY A 184 4.82 -3.33 -3.45
CA GLY A 184 3.66 -2.48 -3.14
C GLY A 184 3.97 -1.47 -2.04
N PRO A 185 3.00 -0.63 -1.66
CA PRO A 185 3.16 0.33 -0.58
C PRO A 185 3.36 -0.39 0.76
N GLU A 186 4.06 0.24 1.68
CA GLU A 186 4.43 -0.30 2.99
C GLU A 186 5.14 -1.67 2.85
N SER A 187 4.71 -2.69 3.60
CA SER A 187 5.27 -4.04 3.58
C SER A 187 4.45 -5.04 2.74
N PHE A 188 3.53 -4.56 1.90
CA PHE A 188 2.64 -5.44 1.13
C PHE A 188 3.29 -5.93 -0.15
N THR A 189 3.41 -7.25 -0.27
CA THR A 189 4.06 -7.96 -1.38
C THR A 189 3.35 -9.29 -1.67
N GLY A 190 3.87 -10.08 -2.62
CA GLY A 190 3.44 -11.47 -2.84
C GLY A 190 2.38 -11.67 -3.91
N LEU A 191 1.98 -10.63 -4.63
CA LEU A 191 1.16 -10.74 -5.84
C LEU A 191 2.04 -10.85 -7.10
N PRO A 192 1.56 -11.43 -8.18
CA PRO A 192 2.32 -11.59 -9.42
C PRO A 192 2.38 -10.27 -10.22
N GLY A 193 2.90 -9.21 -9.59
CA GLY A 193 3.04 -7.85 -10.10
C GLY A 193 2.96 -6.81 -9.01
N MET A 194 3.12 -5.55 -9.40
CA MET A 194 3.16 -4.41 -8.49
C MET A 194 1.76 -4.03 -7.99
N ILE A 195 1.61 -3.87 -6.68
CA ILE A 195 0.39 -3.37 -6.05
C ILE A 195 0.32 -1.85 -6.27
N LEU A 196 -0.65 -1.42 -7.06
CA LEU A 196 -0.91 0.00 -7.35
C LEU A 196 -2.07 0.57 -6.53
N GLY A 197 -2.91 -0.29 -5.97
CA GLY A 197 -3.98 0.08 -5.07
C GLY A 197 -4.02 -0.85 -3.87
N LEU A 198 -4.14 -0.29 -2.68
CA LEU A 198 -4.26 -1.03 -1.43
C LEU A 198 -5.30 -0.36 -0.56
N ALA A 199 -6.20 -1.13 0.02
CA ALA A 199 -7.18 -0.63 0.96
C ALA A 199 -7.30 -1.54 2.18
N LEU A 200 -7.45 -0.93 3.33
CA LEU A 200 -7.83 -1.54 4.60
C LEU A 200 -9.21 -0.99 4.98
N PRO A 201 -10.32 -1.57 4.44
CA PRO A 201 -11.65 -0.96 4.56
C PRO A 201 -12.10 -0.79 6.01
N HIS A 202 -11.84 -1.78 6.86
CA HIS A 202 -12.19 -1.70 8.27
C HIS A 202 -11.33 -0.71 9.06
N GLN A 203 -10.14 -0.35 8.57
CA GLN A 203 -9.27 0.67 9.14
C GLN A 203 -9.49 2.05 8.51
N ASN A 204 -10.38 2.16 7.50
CA ASN A 204 -10.70 3.39 6.79
C ASN A 204 -9.48 4.09 6.16
N ILE A 205 -8.54 3.29 5.65
CA ILE A 205 -7.30 3.76 5.04
C ILE A 205 -7.10 3.09 3.69
N SER A 206 -6.55 3.83 2.74
CA SER A 206 -6.17 3.30 1.44
C SER A 206 -4.93 4.01 0.88
N TRP A 207 -4.19 3.31 0.02
CA TRP A 207 -3.08 3.83 -0.79
C TRP A 207 -3.41 3.57 -2.25
N PHE A 208 -3.36 4.59 -3.09
CA PHE A 208 -3.53 4.45 -4.53
C PHE A 208 -2.41 5.16 -5.26
N ALA A 209 -1.84 4.48 -6.24
CA ALA A 209 -0.88 5.08 -7.15
C ALA A 209 -1.57 6.19 -7.95
N THR A 210 -0.93 7.35 -7.98
CA THR A 210 -1.35 8.51 -8.77
C THR A 210 -0.54 8.64 -10.05
N LYS A 211 0.71 8.12 -10.02
CA LYS A 211 1.61 8.16 -11.17
C LYS A 211 2.62 7.02 -11.10
N VAL A 212 2.91 6.44 -12.23
CA VAL A 212 4.04 5.51 -12.45
C VAL A 212 4.97 6.16 -13.46
N THR A 213 6.24 6.31 -13.08
CA THR A 213 7.28 6.83 -13.95
C THR A 213 8.30 5.75 -14.21
N GLU A 214 8.40 5.27 -15.44
CA GLU A 214 9.43 4.33 -15.84
C GLU A 214 10.76 5.06 -15.98
N VAL A 215 11.72 4.67 -15.16
CA VAL A 215 13.07 5.22 -15.13
C VAL A 215 14.03 4.19 -14.55
N THR A 216 15.27 4.20 -14.99
CA THR A 216 16.30 3.36 -14.37
C THR A 216 16.59 3.86 -12.96
N VAL A 217 16.33 2.99 -11.96
CA VAL A 217 16.61 3.27 -10.54
C VAL A 217 17.89 2.50 -10.16
N PRO A 218 18.99 3.20 -9.88
CA PRO A 218 20.24 2.56 -9.49
C PRO A 218 20.13 1.99 -8.05
N GLU A 219 20.91 0.94 -7.76
CA GLU A 219 20.86 0.28 -6.44
C GLU A 219 21.14 1.20 -5.25
N LYS A 220 22.01 2.19 -5.43
CA LYS A 220 22.33 3.17 -4.39
C LYS A 220 21.11 3.96 -3.91
N ASP A 221 20.08 4.13 -4.77
CA ASP A 221 18.84 4.85 -4.45
C ASP A 221 17.82 3.95 -3.74
N LEU A 222 18.11 2.63 -3.66
CA LEU A 222 17.31 1.61 -2.96
C LEU A 222 17.96 1.16 -1.64
N THR A 223 18.86 1.98 -1.09
CA THR A 223 19.58 1.67 0.16
C THR A 223 18.62 1.59 1.34
N PRO A 224 18.65 0.51 2.13
CA PRO A 224 17.83 0.37 3.32
C PRO A 224 18.10 1.44 4.37
N PRO A 225 17.09 1.79 5.20
CA PRO A 225 17.28 2.69 6.33
C PRO A 225 18.20 2.05 7.39
N THR A 226 18.98 2.88 8.08
CA THR A 226 19.97 2.43 9.07
C THR A 226 19.81 3.04 10.46
N LYS A 227 18.96 4.11 10.59
CA LYS A 227 18.80 4.82 11.85
C LYS A 227 17.70 4.20 12.71
N GLY A 228 18.04 3.65 13.86
CA GLY A 228 17.07 3.10 14.81
C GLY A 228 17.65 1.92 15.59
N LYS A 229 16.90 1.47 16.61
CA LYS A 229 17.26 0.29 17.42
C LYS A 229 16.94 -0.98 16.64
N PRO A 230 17.88 -1.91 16.45
CA PRO A 230 17.63 -3.13 15.69
C PRO A 230 16.68 -4.06 16.45
N ILE A 231 15.71 -4.63 15.74
CA ILE A 231 14.71 -5.56 16.27
C ILE A 231 14.14 -6.41 15.12
N ASP A 232 13.51 -7.55 15.43
CA ASP A 232 12.68 -8.30 14.49
C ASP A 232 11.18 -8.02 14.71
N ASN A 233 10.31 -8.52 13.85
CA ASN A 233 8.85 -8.31 13.98
C ASN A 233 8.30 -8.86 15.30
N LYS A 234 8.80 -10.02 15.75
CA LYS A 234 8.36 -10.64 17.01
C LYS A 234 8.74 -9.76 18.19
N GLY A 235 9.99 -9.35 18.29
CA GLY A 235 10.48 -8.48 19.36
C GLY A 235 9.77 -7.14 19.39
N LEU A 236 9.47 -6.54 18.23
CA LEU A 236 8.68 -5.31 18.15
C LEU A 236 7.27 -5.53 18.69
N THR A 237 6.60 -6.61 18.28
CA THR A 237 5.26 -6.98 18.76
C THR A 237 5.24 -7.20 20.27
N ASP A 238 6.20 -7.96 20.79
CA ASP A 238 6.32 -8.24 22.24
C ASP A 238 6.53 -6.94 23.03
N LYS A 239 7.38 -6.04 22.52
CA LYS A 239 7.65 -4.74 23.14
C LYS A 239 6.44 -3.81 23.15
N ILE A 240 5.72 -3.70 22.04
CA ILE A 240 4.50 -2.87 21.95
C ILE A 240 3.41 -3.45 22.84
N THR A 241 3.22 -4.77 22.83
CA THR A 241 2.24 -5.45 23.67
C THR A 241 2.51 -5.21 25.16
N SER A 242 3.78 -5.30 25.56
CA SER A 242 4.18 -5.02 26.95
C SER A 242 3.95 -3.56 27.33
N ALA A 243 4.32 -2.61 26.46
CA ALA A 243 4.12 -1.18 26.71
C ALA A 243 2.65 -0.78 26.81
N LEU A 244 1.78 -1.46 26.03
CA LEU A 244 0.35 -1.15 25.94
C LEU A 244 -0.54 -2.02 26.82
N LYS A 245 0.03 -2.87 27.69
CA LYS A 245 -0.69 -3.87 28.50
C LYS A 245 -1.89 -3.30 29.28
N ASN A 246 -1.82 -2.03 29.69
CA ASN A 246 -2.83 -1.36 30.52
C ASN A 246 -3.76 -0.42 29.72
N TYR A 247 -3.65 -0.36 28.38
CA TYR A 247 -4.37 0.60 27.55
C TYR A 247 -5.67 0.06 26.92
N GLY A 248 -6.12 -1.13 27.30
CA GLY A 248 -7.40 -1.70 26.85
C GLY A 248 -7.52 -1.85 25.33
N PRO A 249 -8.71 -1.62 24.74
CA PRO A 249 -8.96 -1.81 23.31
C PRO A 249 -8.10 -0.92 22.38
N GLU A 250 -7.66 0.24 22.86
CA GLU A 250 -6.80 1.16 22.10
C GLU A 250 -5.42 0.55 21.85
N ALA A 251 -4.93 -0.28 22.80
CA ALA A 251 -3.69 -1.04 22.65
C ALA A 251 -3.69 -1.94 21.43
N LEU A 252 -4.79 -2.64 21.16
CA LEU A 252 -4.91 -3.53 20.02
C LEU A 252 -4.88 -2.76 18.69
N SER A 253 -5.52 -1.60 18.64
CA SER A 253 -5.50 -0.73 17.45
C SER A 253 -4.08 -0.22 17.15
N ALA A 254 -3.37 0.25 18.18
CA ALA A 254 -1.98 0.69 18.06
C ALA A 254 -1.04 -0.45 17.65
N LEU A 255 -1.19 -1.63 18.28
CA LEU A 255 -0.40 -2.82 17.93
C LEU A 255 -0.58 -3.18 16.45
N LYS A 256 -1.83 -3.22 15.95
CA LYS A 256 -2.12 -3.47 14.53
C LYS A 256 -1.48 -2.43 13.62
N ALA A 257 -1.56 -1.14 14.02
CA ALA A 257 -0.96 -0.06 13.26
C ALA A 257 0.55 -0.22 13.10
N PHE A 258 1.26 -0.44 14.20
CA PHE A 258 2.72 -0.58 14.19
C PHE A 258 3.20 -1.89 13.56
N SER A 259 2.34 -2.89 13.47
CA SER A 259 2.65 -4.18 12.83
C SER A 259 2.40 -4.19 11.31
N LEU A 260 1.76 -3.15 10.74
CA LEU A 260 1.66 -2.97 9.28
C LEU A 260 3.00 -2.58 8.68
#